data_391f0c9d967129d03dadb41478cd4743
#
_entry.id   391f0c9d967129d03dadb41478cd4743
#
_cell.length_a   1.000
_cell.length_b   1.000
_cell.length_c   1.000
_cell.angle_alpha   90.00
_cell.angle_beta   90.00
_cell.angle_gamma   90.00
#
_symmetry.space_group_name_H-M   'P 1'
#
loop_
_entity.id
_entity.type
_entity.pdbx_description
1 polymer ?
#
loop_
_entity_poly.entity_id
_entity_poly.type
_entity_poly.pdbx_seq_one_letter_code
_entity_poly.pdbx_strand_id
1 'polypeptide(L)'
;MKRITGHITERNNKWYGVINLYDADGKRRPKWQSLDLEANGNKNKREAQYRLNKILDQYNSDDLYLYDKMTHAERERSRIAHMQVIEYLPQWLESHKINISETTYLGYKNMIEARMIPYFKEYGDLKVKDITGDEINEYYYRLRTDGLKGKTAQRHHGLLHLAFKSAVKRRIIPSNPVEQADRPKAVPFIASYYNANELKELLEKAE
;
A
#
# COMPACT_ATOMS: atom_id res chain seq x y z
N MET A 1 -13.24 22.75 18.18
CA MET A 1 -12.27 21.81 18.75
C MET A 1 -11.30 22.55 19.69
N LYS A 2 -10.91 22.01 20.85
CA LYS A 2 -10.01 22.69 21.77
C LYS A 2 -8.58 22.58 21.24
N ARG A 3 -7.90 23.70 21.07
CA ARG A 3 -6.51 23.73 20.54
C ARG A 3 -5.58 22.90 21.44
N ILE A 4 -4.79 22.01 20.83
CA ILE A 4 -3.75 21.23 21.52
C ILE A 4 -2.61 22.16 21.92
N THR A 5 -2.23 22.10 23.18
CA THR A 5 -1.16 22.92 23.77
C THR A 5 -0.10 22.00 24.40
N GLY A 6 1.07 22.54 24.66
CA GLY A 6 2.15 21.79 25.30
C GLY A 6 3.17 22.72 25.92
N HIS A 7 4.12 22.17 26.66
CA HIS A 7 5.27 22.85 27.21
C HIS A 7 6.49 21.94 27.14
N ILE A 8 7.67 22.53 27.15
CA ILE A 8 8.93 21.78 27.27
C ILE A 8 9.25 21.54 28.74
N THR A 9 9.85 20.41 29.04
CA THR A 9 10.36 20.06 30.35
C THR A 9 11.68 19.32 30.24
N GLU A 10 12.53 19.51 31.24
CA GLU A 10 13.80 18.78 31.33
C GLU A 10 13.62 17.53 32.20
N ARG A 11 14.18 16.41 31.72
CA ARG A 11 14.28 15.17 32.49
C ARG A 11 15.54 14.41 32.07
N ASN A 12 16.34 14.00 33.06
CA ASN A 12 17.59 13.24 32.84
C ASN A 12 18.52 13.93 31.81
N ASN A 13 18.73 15.23 31.96
CA ASN A 13 19.55 16.06 31.07
C ASN A 13 19.10 16.06 29.59
N LYS A 14 17.80 15.81 29.33
CA LYS A 14 17.20 15.84 27.99
C LYS A 14 15.92 16.63 27.97
N TRP A 15 15.65 17.29 26.83
CA TRP A 15 14.41 18.03 26.62
C TRP A 15 13.30 17.10 26.14
N TYR A 16 12.14 17.24 26.75
CA TYR A 16 10.88 16.58 26.37
C TYR A 16 9.79 17.62 26.11
N GLY A 17 8.98 17.36 25.10
CA GLY A 17 7.70 18.04 24.90
C GLY A 17 6.60 17.30 25.65
N VAL A 18 5.85 18.00 26.48
CA VAL A 18 4.63 17.50 27.13
C VAL A 18 3.43 18.06 26.40
N ILE A 19 2.74 17.21 25.65
CA ILE A 19 1.60 17.58 24.81
C ILE A 19 0.32 17.28 25.59
N ASN A 20 -0.55 18.27 25.72
CA ASN A 20 -1.80 18.15 26.44
C ASN A 20 -2.90 17.58 25.54
N LEU A 21 -3.03 16.25 25.47
CA LEU A 21 -4.13 15.58 24.81
C LEU A 21 -5.33 15.47 25.76
N TYR A 22 -6.53 15.28 25.20
CA TYR A 22 -7.77 15.10 25.97
C TYR A 22 -8.50 13.87 25.45
N ASP A 23 -9.01 13.03 26.37
CA ASP A 23 -9.84 11.88 26.01
C ASP A 23 -11.29 12.29 25.61
N ALA A 24 -12.13 11.30 25.30
CA ALA A 24 -13.51 11.54 24.90
C ALA A 24 -14.33 12.26 25.99
N ASP A 25 -13.97 12.06 27.26
CA ASP A 25 -14.62 12.67 28.42
C ASP A 25 -14.05 14.06 28.76
N GLY A 26 -13.13 14.57 27.95
CA GLY A 26 -12.48 15.87 28.15
C GLY A 26 -11.40 15.86 29.24
N LYS A 27 -11.01 14.69 29.77
CA LYS A 27 -9.95 14.57 30.77
C LYS A 27 -8.58 14.67 30.13
N ARG A 28 -7.70 15.45 30.72
CA ARG A 28 -6.32 15.66 30.23
C ARG A 28 -5.51 14.37 30.32
N ARG A 29 -4.87 13.96 29.21
CA ARG A 29 -3.93 12.85 29.07
C ARG A 29 -2.63 13.37 28.49
N PRO A 30 -1.64 13.78 29.31
CA PRO A 30 -0.40 14.32 28.80
C PRO A 30 0.42 13.22 28.10
N LYS A 31 0.90 13.50 26.89
CA LYS A 31 1.84 12.67 26.13
C LYS A 31 3.23 13.28 26.23
N TRP A 32 4.20 12.47 26.61
CA TRP A 32 5.60 12.86 26.67
C TRP A 32 6.31 12.40 25.40
N GLN A 33 7.04 13.31 24.76
CA GLN A 33 7.80 13.02 23.56
C GLN A 33 9.21 13.57 23.69
N SER A 34 10.25 12.72 23.43
CA SER A 34 11.63 13.21 23.36
C SER A 34 11.75 14.22 22.22
N LEU A 35 12.50 15.27 22.48
CA LEU A 35 12.86 16.27 21.46
C LEU A 35 14.26 16.01 20.89
N ASP A 36 14.93 14.95 21.35
CA ASP A 36 16.29 14.53 20.96
C ASP A 36 17.31 15.66 21.07
N LEU A 37 17.21 16.40 22.19
CA LEU A 37 18.09 17.50 22.57
C LEU A 37 18.57 17.34 24.02
N GLU A 38 19.86 17.53 24.24
CA GLU A 38 20.41 17.58 25.57
C GLU A 38 20.05 18.94 26.24
N ALA A 39 19.72 18.88 27.53
CA ALA A 39 19.37 20.05 28.31
C ALA A 39 20.64 20.68 28.93
N ASN A 40 21.50 21.27 28.09
CA ASN A 40 22.69 21.95 28.53
C ASN A 40 22.36 23.41 28.93
N GLY A 41 21.59 23.59 29.98
CA GLY A 41 21.10 24.90 30.42
C GLY A 41 20.18 25.56 29.36
N ASN A 42 20.21 26.91 29.30
CA ASN A 42 19.35 27.65 28.36
C ASN A 42 19.75 27.56 26.88
N LYS A 43 20.90 26.94 26.55
CA LYS A 43 21.44 26.94 25.18
C LYS A 43 20.54 26.23 24.17
N ASN A 44 19.93 25.13 24.55
CA ASN A 44 19.06 24.34 23.65
C ASN A 44 17.56 24.59 23.91
N LYS A 45 17.19 25.45 24.86
CA LYS A 45 15.79 25.69 25.22
C LYS A 45 14.96 26.28 24.07
N ARG A 46 15.56 27.20 23.31
CA ARG A 46 14.88 27.80 22.12
C ARG A 46 14.65 26.77 21.03
N GLU A 47 15.61 25.91 20.77
CA GLU A 47 15.48 24.82 19.80
C GLU A 47 14.45 23.79 20.28
N ALA A 48 14.44 23.42 21.55
CA ALA A 48 13.43 22.55 22.12
C ALA A 48 12.02 23.13 21.96
N GLN A 49 11.84 24.43 22.23
CA GLN A 49 10.54 25.09 22.03
C GLN A 49 10.14 25.12 20.54
N TYR A 50 11.08 25.38 19.66
CA TYR A 50 10.81 25.34 18.20
C TYR A 50 10.35 23.96 17.74
N ARG A 51 11.04 22.88 18.16
CA ARG A 51 10.65 21.49 17.85
C ARG A 51 9.28 21.15 18.42
N LEU A 52 9.01 21.56 19.68
CA LEU A 52 7.69 21.36 20.26
C LEU A 52 6.60 22.10 19.48
N ASN A 53 6.81 23.34 19.08
CA ASN A 53 5.83 24.09 18.29
C ASN A 53 5.52 23.41 16.97
N LYS A 54 6.54 22.91 16.26
CA LYS A 54 6.35 22.12 15.03
C LYS A 54 5.51 20.87 15.24
N ILE A 55 5.72 20.18 16.36
CA ILE A 55 4.91 19.02 16.75
C ILE A 55 3.47 19.45 17.06
N LEU A 56 3.28 20.55 17.84
CA LEU A 56 1.94 21.07 18.16
C LEU A 56 1.17 21.52 16.93
N ASP A 57 1.85 22.08 15.92
CA ASP A 57 1.23 22.47 14.65
C ASP A 57 0.74 21.22 13.88
N GLN A 58 1.51 20.13 13.90
CA GLN A 58 1.07 18.84 13.34
C GLN A 58 -0.14 18.26 14.08
N TYR A 59 -0.19 18.37 15.42
CA TYR A 59 -1.36 17.95 16.20
C TYR A 59 -2.59 18.83 15.94
N ASN A 60 -2.41 20.09 15.72
CA ASN A 60 -3.51 21.02 15.42
C ASN A 60 -3.96 20.98 13.96
N SER A 61 -3.22 20.31 13.06
CA SER A 61 -3.65 20.00 11.69
C SER A 61 -4.59 18.77 11.59
N ASP A 62 -5.12 18.29 12.69
CA ASP A 62 -6.05 17.17 12.84
C ASP A 62 -5.48 15.76 12.57
N ASP A 63 -4.50 15.60 11.73
CA ASP A 63 -4.01 14.28 11.28
C ASP A 63 -3.32 13.50 12.42
N LEU A 64 -2.42 14.14 13.14
CA LEU A 64 -1.65 13.46 14.20
C LEU A 64 -2.50 13.22 15.45
N TYR A 65 -3.42 14.12 15.77
CA TYR A 65 -4.35 13.97 16.89
C TYR A 65 -5.31 12.79 16.67
N LEU A 66 -5.84 12.65 15.45
CA LEU A 66 -6.67 11.52 15.06
C LEU A 66 -5.89 10.20 15.11
N TYR A 67 -4.64 10.21 14.62
CA TYR A 67 -3.77 9.03 14.67
C TYR A 67 -3.50 8.54 16.09
N ASP A 68 -3.27 9.42 17.04
CA ASP A 68 -3.04 9.06 18.45
C ASP A 68 -4.29 8.46 19.14
N LYS A 69 -5.49 8.85 18.70
CA LYS A 69 -6.75 8.25 19.18
C LYS A 69 -7.07 6.89 18.56
N MET A 70 -6.42 6.54 17.46
CA MET A 70 -6.64 5.27 16.78
C MET A 70 -6.22 4.08 17.64
N THR A 71 -6.99 3.02 17.59
CA THR A 71 -6.59 1.70 18.11
C THR A 71 -5.39 1.15 17.32
N HIS A 72 -4.69 0.16 17.87
CA HIS A 72 -3.59 -0.49 17.16
C HIS A 72 -4.02 -1.02 15.78
N ALA A 73 -5.21 -1.61 15.68
CA ALA A 73 -5.75 -2.11 14.42
C ALA A 73 -6.02 -1.00 13.39
N GLU A 74 -6.50 0.17 13.85
CA GLU A 74 -6.73 1.34 12.98
C GLU A 74 -5.41 1.95 12.50
N ARG A 75 -4.41 2.06 13.37
CA ARG A 75 -3.06 2.51 12.99
C ARG A 75 -2.44 1.62 11.94
N GLU A 76 -2.57 0.30 12.10
CA GLU A 76 -2.04 -0.65 11.12
C GLU A 76 -2.76 -0.55 9.76
N ARG A 77 -4.09 -0.37 9.76
CA ARG A 77 -4.85 -0.11 8.52
C ARG A 77 -4.41 1.19 7.85
N SER A 78 -4.27 2.26 8.63
CA SER A 78 -3.79 3.55 8.13
C SER A 78 -2.38 3.44 7.56
N ARG A 79 -1.46 2.73 8.23
CA ARG A 79 -0.11 2.47 7.75
C ARG A 79 -0.13 1.78 6.38
N ILE A 80 -0.94 0.73 6.23
CA ILE A 80 -1.04 -0.01 4.97
C ILE A 80 -1.72 0.84 3.88
N ALA A 81 -2.73 1.63 4.22
CA ALA A 81 -3.38 2.54 3.28
C ALA A 81 -2.42 3.57 2.68
N HIS A 82 -1.45 4.04 3.49
CA HIS A 82 -0.42 5.00 3.06
C HIS A 82 0.85 4.33 2.51
N MET A 83 0.92 3.01 2.48
CA MET A 83 2.01 2.25 1.88
C MET A 83 1.95 2.35 0.35
N GLN A 84 3.10 2.35 -0.31
CA GLN A 84 3.15 2.32 -1.77
C GLN A 84 2.60 0.99 -2.32
N VAL A 85 1.96 1.04 -3.49
CA VAL A 85 1.41 -0.17 -4.15
C VAL A 85 2.49 -1.21 -4.42
N ILE A 86 3.71 -0.75 -4.78
CA ILE A 86 4.87 -1.62 -5.02
C ILE A 86 5.36 -2.38 -3.77
N GLU A 87 5.10 -1.87 -2.58
CA GLU A 87 5.42 -2.51 -1.30
C GLU A 87 4.27 -3.40 -0.83
N TYR A 88 3.04 -2.93 -1.06
CA TYR A 88 1.82 -3.64 -0.65
C TYR A 88 1.65 -4.99 -1.36
N LEU A 89 1.84 -5.04 -2.68
CA LEU A 89 1.59 -6.25 -3.46
C LEU A 89 2.46 -7.44 -3.03
N PRO A 90 3.79 -7.31 -2.83
CA PRO A 90 4.61 -8.39 -2.29
C PRO A 90 4.22 -8.79 -0.87
N GLN A 91 3.96 -7.82 0.01
CA GLN A 91 3.55 -8.09 1.39
C GLN A 91 2.20 -8.83 1.46
N TRP A 92 1.24 -8.44 0.62
CA TRP A 92 -0.02 -9.13 0.50
C TRP A 92 0.19 -10.57 0.00
N LEU A 93 1.02 -10.79 -1.02
CA LEU A 93 1.28 -12.10 -1.58
C LEU A 93 1.88 -13.05 -0.53
N GLU A 94 2.83 -12.59 0.28
CA GLU A 94 3.39 -13.39 1.39
C GLU A 94 2.30 -13.81 2.38
N SER A 95 1.41 -12.90 2.76
CA SER A 95 0.29 -13.22 3.64
C SER A 95 -0.74 -14.16 2.99
N HIS A 96 -0.85 -14.15 1.67
CA HIS A 96 -1.79 -14.99 0.90
C HIS A 96 -1.25 -16.38 0.57
N LYS A 97 0.05 -16.59 0.72
CA LYS A 97 0.77 -17.83 0.38
C LYS A 97 0.14 -19.09 0.99
N ILE A 98 -0.37 -18.99 2.22
CA ILE A 98 -1.00 -20.12 2.92
C ILE A 98 -2.29 -20.62 2.25
N ASN A 99 -2.89 -19.84 1.35
CA ASN A 99 -4.18 -20.13 0.71
C ASN A 99 -4.03 -20.61 -0.73
N ILE A 100 -2.81 -20.72 -1.25
CA ILE A 100 -2.55 -21.05 -2.67
C ILE A 100 -1.46 -22.10 -2.79
N SER A 101 -1.42 -22.80 -3.92
CA SER A 101 -0.33 -23.74 -4.23
C SER A 101 0.97 -22.98 -4.51
N GLU A 102 2.10 -23.66 -4.32
CA GLU A 102 3.43 -23.08 -4.58
C GLU A 102 3.58 -22.62 -6.03
N THR A 103 3.08 -23.40 -6.99
CA THR A 103 3.09 -23.02 -8.41
C THR A 103 2.32 -21.72 -8.66
N THR A 104 1.17 -21.55 -8.01
CA THR A 104 0.37 -20.32 -8.11
C THR A 104 1.11 -19.14 -7.47
N TYR A 105 1.72 -19.35 -6.30
CA TYR A 105 2.53 -18.34 -5.61
C TYR A 105 3.67 -17.85 -6.51
N LEU A 106 4.45 -18.76 -7.10
CA LEU A 106 5.56 -18.40 -8.00
C LEU A 106 5.06 -17.65 -9.25
N GLY A 107 3.92 -18.05 -9.80
CA GLY A 107 3.28 -17.34 -10.91
C GLY A 107 2.86 -15.91 -10.53
N TYR A 108 2.27 -15.73 -9.37
CA TYR A 108 1.88 -14.41 -8.86
C TYR A 108 3.09 -13.54 -8.55
N LYS A 109 4.11 -14.12 -7.89
CA LYS A 109 5.36 -13.45 -7.60
C LYS A 109 6.01 -12.91 -8.87
N ASN A 110 6.12 -13.73 -9.90
CA ASN A 110 6.68 -13.30 -11.19
C ASN A 110 5.87 -12.15 -11.83
N MET A 111 4.54 -12.21 -11.81
CA MET A 111 3.70 -11.11 -12.33
C MET A 111 3.92 -9.80 -11.56
N ILE A 112 4.04 -9.89 -10.23
CA ILE A 112 4.28 -8.72 -9.38
C ILE A 112 5.68 -8.15 -9.65
N GLU A 113 6.73 -8.95 -9.54
CA GLU A 113 8.12 -8.50 -9.59
C GLU A 113 8.55 -8.08 -11.00
N ALA A 114 8.16 -8.84 -12.03
CA ALA A 114 8.61 -8.60 -13.39
C ALA A 114 7.79 -7.55 -14.15
N ARG A 115 6.55 -7.25 -13.71
CA ARG A 115 5.65 -6.38 -14.47
C ARG A 115 4.99 -5.28 -13.62
N MET A 116 4.37 -5.63 -12.48
CA MET A 116 3.60 -4.66 -11.69
C MET A 116 4.52 -3.67 -10.99
N ILE A 117 5.55 -4.15 -10.30
CA ILE A 117 6.50 -3.27 -9.59
C ILE A 117 7.20 -2.30 -10.54
N PRO A 118 7.80 -2.72 -11.67
CA PRO A 118 8.42 -1.79 -12.61
C PRO A 118 7.44 -0.73 -13.10
N TYR A 119 6.21 -1.12 -13.46
CA TYR A 119 5.20 -0.19 -13.94
C TYR A 119 4.78 0.82 -12.88
N PHE A 120 4.33 0.37 -11.71
CA PHE A 120 3.86 1.27 -10.65
C PHE A 120 4.97 2.11 -10.04
N LYS A 121 6.23 1.71 -10.19
CA LYS A 121 7.38 2.52 -9.77
C LYS A 121 7.53 3.80 -10.62
N GLU A 122 7.10 3.78 -11.88
CA GLU A 122 7.10 4.97 -12.75
C GLU A 122 6.16 6.08 -12.23
N TYR A 123 5.11 5.71 -11.46
CA TYR A 123 4.22 6.68 -10.80
C TYR A 123 4.80 7.33 -9.53
N GLY A 124 5.98 6.90 -9.09
CA GLY A 124 6.60 7.43 -7.87
C GLY A 124 5.88 6.99 -6.59
N ASP A 125 5.27 7.91 -5.85
CA ASP A 125 4.63 7.64 -4.55
C ASP A 125 3.14 7.26 -4.66
N LEU A 126 2.79 6.30 -5.54
CA LEU A 126 1.41 5.82 -5.65
C LEU A 126 1.04 4.92 -4.46
N LYS A 127 0.15 5.42 -3.59
CA LYS A 127 -0.27 4.72 -2.37
C LYS A 127 -1.49 3.83 -2.60
N VAL A 128 -1.65 2.82 -1.74
CA VAL A 128 -2.78 1.88 -1.79
C VAL A 128 -4.15 2.58 -1.72
N LYS A 129 -4.25 3.67 -0.97
CA LYS A 129 -5.49 4.46 -0.83
C LYS A 129 -5.78 5.35 -2.03
N ASP A 130 -4.77 5.68 -2.84
CA ASP A 130 -4.85 6.70 -3.89
C ASP A 130 -4.96 6.06 -5.30
N ILE A 131 -4.74 4.74 -5.42
CA ILE A 131 -4.88 4.03 -6.70
C ILE A 131 -6.35 3.95 -7.12
N THR A 132 -6.62 4.30 -8.38
CA THR A 132 -7.95 4.29 -8.98
C THR A 132 -8.05 3.28 -10.13
N GLY A 133 -9.24 3.17 -10.74
CA GLY A 133 -9.44 2.35 -11.93
C GLY A 133 -8.65 2.86 -13.14
N ASP A 134 -8.34 4.16 -13.20
CA ASP A 134 -7.63 4.76 -14.33
C ASP A 134 -6.18 4.30 -14.40
N GLU A 135 -5.41 4.32 -13.29
CA GLU A 135 -4.04 3.80 -13.27
C GLU A 135 -4.01 2.29 -13.58
N ILE A 136 -5.06 1.56 -13.20
CA ILE A 136 -5.18 0.14 -13.50
C ILE A 136 -5.48 -0.07 -15.00
N ASN A 137 -6.33 0.76 -15.61
CA ASN A 137 -6.60 0.73 -17.05
C ASN A 137 -5.35 1.06 -17.87
N GLU A 138 -4.58 2.06 -17.46
CA GLU A 138 -3.31 2.39 -18.09
C GLU A 138 -2.30 1.23 -17.98
N TYR A 139 -2.26 0.55 -16.82
CA TYR A 139 -1.46 -0.66 -16.68
C TYR A 139 -1.86 -1.74 -17.69
N TYR A 140 -3.16 -1.99 -17.88
CA TYR A 140 -3.62 -2.98 -18.87
C TYR A 140 -3.28 -2.55 -20.29
N TYR A 141 -3.40 -1.26 -20.60
CA TYR A 141 -2.99 -0.71 -21.88
C TYR A 141 -1.48 -0.96 -22.11
N ARG A 142 -0.63 -0.69 -21.11
CA ARG A 142 0.82 -0.95 -21.20
C ARG A 142 1.12 -2.42 -21.45
N LEU A 143 0.46 -3.35 -20.73
CA LEU A 143 0.63 -4.79 -20.99
C LEU A 143 0.31 -5.16 -22.44
N ARG A 144 -0.70 -4.53 -23.03
CA ARG A 144 -1.10 -4.79 -24.43
C ARG A 144 -0.10 -4.20 -25.43
N THR A 145 0.40 -3.00 -25.19
CA THR A 145 1.42 -2.37 -26.03
C THR A 145 2.76 -3.10 -25.98
N ASP A 146 3.09 -3.71 -24.84
CA ASP A 146 4.23 -4.61 -24.66
C ASP A 146 4.04 -5.99 -25.34
N GLY A 147 2.94 -6.21 -26.06
CA GLY A 147 2.69 -7.41 -26.84
C GLY A 147 2.07 -8.58 -26.06
N LEU A 148 1.68 -8.39 -24.79
CA LEU A 148 1.06 -9.47 -24.01
C LEU A 148 -0.36 -9.78 -24.52
N LYS A 149 -0.68 -11.09 -24.54
CA LYS A 149 -2.01 -11.57 -24.96
C LYS A 149 -3.08 -11.15 -23.96
N GLY A 150 -4.31 -10.93 -24.42
CA GLY A 150 -5.43 -10.55 -23.57
C GLY A 150 -5.68 -11.50 -22.38
N LYS A 151 -5.45 -12.81 -22.56
CA LYS A 151 -5.54 -13.80 -21.47
C LYS A 151 -4.51 -13.56 -20.35
N THR A 152 -3.31 -13.08 -20.70
CA THR A 152 -2.29 -12.68 -19.73
C THR A 152 -2.75 -11.44 -18.96
N ALA A 153 -3.23 -10.41 -19.67
CA ALA A 153 -3.79 -9.22 -19.01
C ALA A 153 -4.96 -9.56 -18.07
N GLN A 154 -5.81 -10.53 -18.40
CA GLN A 154 -6.86 -11.04 -17.51
C GLN A 154 -6.30 -11.69 -16.23
N ARG A 155 -5.16 -12.39 -16.32
CA ARG A 155 -4.51 -12.96 -15.14
C ARG A 155 -3.99 -11.85 -14.21
N HIS A 156 -3.42 -10.79 -14.78
CA HIS A 156 -3.00 -9.60 -14.01
C HIS A 156 -4.20 -8.92 -13.35
N HIS A 157 -5.31 -8.76 -14.07
CA HIS A 157 -6.57 -8.25 -13.50
C HIS A 157 -7.06 -9.11 -12.32
N GLY A 158 -7.07 -10.44 -12.47
CA GLY A 158 -7.49 -11.34 -11.39
C GLY A 158 -6.60 -11.25 -10.16
N LEU A 159 -5.28 -11.11 -10.32
CA LEU A 159 -4.33 -10.95 -9.22
C LEU A 159 -4.55 -9.62 -8.49
N LEU A 160 -4.62 -8.50 -9.21
CA LEU A 160 -4.90 -7.19 -8.63
C LEU A 160 -6.25 -7.17 -7.91
N HIS A 161 -7.29 -7.75 -8.53
CA HIS A 161 -8.61 -7.85 -7.92
C HIS A 161 -8.57 -8.59 -6.57
N LEU A 162 -7.84 -9.72 -6.49
CA LEU A 162 -7.66 -10.48 -5.23
C LEU A 162 -6.92 -9.66 -4.17
N ALA A 163 -5.85 -8.98 -4.54
CA ALA A 163 -5.06 -8.16 -3.63
C ALA A 163 -5.90 -7.01 -3.03
N PHE A 164 -6.56 -6.24 -3.88
CA PHE A 164 -7.39 -5.11 -3.43
C PHE A 164 -8.71 -5.56 -2.76
N LYS A 165 -9.30 -6.70 -3.14
CA LYS A 165 -10.40 -7.33 -2.40
C LYS A 165 -10.00 -7.67 -0.96
N SER A 166 -8.77 -8.13 -0.76
CA SER A 166 -8.20 -8.34 0.59
C SER A 166 -8.07 -7.03 1.36
N ALA A 167 -7.63 -5.93 0.71
CA ALA A 167 -7.54 -4.61 1.32
C ALA A 167 -8.92 -4.09 1.77
N VAL A 168 -9.96 -4.27 0.95
CA VAL A 168 -11.35 -3.91 1.32
C VAL A 168 -11.84 -4.76 2.49
N LYS A 169 -11.65 -6.09 2.45
CA LYS A 169 -12.03 -7.00 3.55
C LYS A 169 -11.39 -6.60 4.88
N ARG A 170 -10.14 -6.13 4.84
CA ARG A 170 -9.39 -5.66 6.01
C ARG A 170 -9.72 -4.20 6.38
N ARG A 171 -10.63 -3.54 5.67
CA ARG A 171 -11.01 -2.13 5.85
C ARG A 171 -9.83 -1.17 5.73
N ILE A 172 -8.88 -1.46 4.83
CA ILE A 172 -7.74 -0.61 4.49
C ILE A 172 -8.19 0.49 3.51
N ILE A 173 -9.00 0.09 2.51
CA ILE A 173 -9.63 0.97 1.53
C ILE A 173 -11.15 0.73 1.50
N PRO A 174 -11.95 1.72 1.09
CA PRO A 174 -13.41 1.61 1.10
C PRO A 174 -13.98 0.74 -0.03
N SER A 175 -13.34 0.72 -1.20
CA SER A 175 -13.77 -0.02 -2.39
C SER A 175 -12.59 -0.58 -3.15
N ASN A 176 -12.85 -1.58 -4.00
CA ASN A 176 -11.81 -2.20 -4.82
C ASN A 176 -11.63 -1.39 -6.12
N PRO A 177 -10.47 -0.74 -6.36
CA PRO A 177 -10.24 0.06 -7.55
C PRO A 177 -10.29 -0.77 -8.84
N VAL A 178 -10.01 -2.07 -8.77
CA VAL A 178 -10.05 -2.98 -9.93
C VAL A 178 -11.48 -3.20 -10.44
N GLU A 179 -12.50 -3.03 -9.59
CA GLU A 179 -13.90 -3.11 -9.99
C GLU A 179 -14.35 -1.89 -10.82
N GLN A 180 -13.60 -0.79 -10.74
CA GLN A 180 -13.82 0.43 -11.53
C GLN A 180 -13.04 0.40 -12.85
N ALA A 181 -12.10 -0.54 -13.00
CA ALA A 181 -11.29 -0.69 -14.20
C ALA A 181 -11.97 -1.62 -15.22
N ASP A 182 -11.72 -1.38 -16.50
CA ASP A 182 -12.21 -2.20 -17.58
C ASP A 182 -11.50 -3.56 -17.62
N ARG A 183 -12.27 -4.64 -17.49
CA ARG A 183 -11.68 -5.98 -17.55
C ARG A 183 -11.11 -6.25 -18.94
N PRO A 184 -9.82 -6.63 -19.06
CA PRO A 184 -9.21 -6.93 -20.36
C PRO A 184 -9.94 -8.04 -21.11
N LYS A 185 -10.21 -7.85 -22.40
CA LYS A 185 -10.80 -8.89 -23.27
C LYS A 185 -9.72 -9.84 -23.74
N ALA A 186 -10.02 -11.15 -23.70
CA ALA A 186 -9.19 -12.18 -24.31
C ALA A 186 -9.86 -12.65 -25.59
N VAL A 187 -9.07 -12.80 -26.63
CA VAL A 187 -9.55 -13.51 -27.84
C VAL A 187 -9.62 -15.00 -27.50
N PRO A 188 -10.75 -15.67 -27.78
CA PRO A 188 -10.84 -17.10 -27.58
C PRO A 188 -9.74 -17.81 -28.38
N PHE A 189 -9.09 -18.78 -27.74
CA PHE A 189 -8.15 -19.64 -28.43
C PHE A 189 -8.98 -20.69 -29.19
N ILE A 190 -8.95 -20.63 -30.52
CA ILE A 190 -9.49 -21.69 -31.38
C ILE A 190 -8.34 -22.66 -31.55
N ALA A 191 -8.48 -23.84 -30.94
CA ALA A 191 -7.52 -24.92 -31.14
C ALA A 191 -7.63 -25.43 -32.59
N SER A 192 -6.52 -25.43 -33.30
CA SER A 192 -6.40 -26.18 -34.56
C SER A 192 -5.93 -27.59 -34.19
N TYR A 193 -6.63 -28.58 -34.69
CA TYR A 193 -6.24 -29.97 -34.54
C TYR A 193 -5.72 -30.46 -35.88
N TYR A 194 -4.69 -31.29 -35.86
CA TYR A 194 -4.25 -31.99 -37.07
C TYR A 194 -5.38 -32.90 -37.56
N ASN A 195 -5.68 -32.80 -38.83
CA ASN A 195 -6.57 -33.79 -39.45
C ASN A 195 -5.82 -35.13 -39.66
N ALA A 196 -6.54 -36.21 -40.00
CA ALA A 196 -5.96 -37.54 -40.11
C ALA A 196 -4.80 -37.63 -41.13
N ASN A 197 -4.84 -36.85 -42.21
CA ASN A 197 -3.80 -36.81 -43.22
C ASN A 197 -2.55 -36.06 -42.73
N GLU A 198 -2.73 -34.90 -42.08
CA GLU A 198 -1.64 -34.14 -41.48
C GLU A 198 -0.92 -34.91 -40.36
N LEU A 199 -1.67 -35.70 -39.58
CA LEU A 199 -1.11 -36.59 -38.57
C LEU A 199 -0.27 -37.70 -39.19
N LYS A 200 -0.75 -38.30 -40.31
CA LYS A 200 -0.04 -39.32 -41.03
C LYS A 200 1.27 -38.78 -41.64
N GLU A 201 1.25 -37.61 -42.29
CA GLU A 201 2.45 -36.96 -42.80
C GLU A 201 3.47 -36.63 -41.70
N LEU A 202 2.99 -36.25 -40.50
CA LEU A 202 3.85 -35.92 -39.35
C LEU A 202 4.54 -37.20 -38.83
N LEU A 203 3.84 -38.32 -38.79
CA LEU A 203 4.40 -39.61 -38.39
C LEU A 203 5.41 -40.15 -39.43
N GLU A 204 5.09 -40.06 -40.74
CA GLU A 204 5.99 -40.48 -41.82
C GLU A 204 7.30 -39.66 -41.88
N LYS A 205 7.30 -38.41 -41.38
CA LYS A 205 8.50 -37.55 -41.30
C LYS A 205 9.29 -37.73 -40.01
N ALA A 206 8.75 -38.43 -39.03
CA ALA A 206 9.39 -38.70 -37.74
C ALA A 206 10.16 -40.01 -37.67
N GLU A 207 10.02 -40.91 -38.71
CA GLU A 207 10.85 -42.06 -38.97
C GLU A 207 12.07 -41.68 -39.83
#